data_20822d367bc735eafdf90c4364a5c0d2
#
_entry.id   20822d367bc735eafdf90c4364a5c0d2
#
_cell.length_a   1.000
_cell.length_b   1.000
_cell.length_c   1.000
_cell.angle_alpha   90.00
_cell.angle_beta   90.00
_cell.angle_gamma   90.00
#
_symmetry.space_group_name_H-M   'P 1'
#
loop_
_entity.id
_entity.type
_entity.pdbx_description
1 polymer ?
#
loop_
_entity_poly.entity_id
_entity_poly.type
_entity_poly.pdbx_seq_one_letter_code
_entity_poly.pdbx_strand_id
1 'polypeptide(L)'
;MRPRTAKLLIYIVAAICILGIAMHRQSSQRDASNDPGYFTQLEGTVFHTVYHIQYEGKDDYHTDIQRLFREFDGSLSMFNDTSLITRINQGDTSVIVNDYVRTVLDKSLEVSQLTQGAFDITVAPLVNLWGFGFKNAEGVSQHIVDSILQFVGYEKIHLTADRHVIKDDPRVILDASSIAKGYMCDVVADFLKSRDIQNFMVEIGGEISCAGHNSKGKLWSVGINEPIEDSLQTSTALRDIMQLTDCSIATSGNYRNYYYKDGRRYAHIIDPHTGYPAQYDILSSTVVAPNCITADALATSFMVLGSQRALRILEADSTLMAYFICSFPDSDSYQVIYSPKLKNMLASQKKSN
;
A
#
# COMPACT_ATOMS: atom_id res chain seq x y z
N MET A 1 -73.26 24.06 -22.54
CA MET A 1 -72.66 23.31 -21.39
C MET A 1 -72.85 24.12 -20.10
N ARG A 2 -73.38 23.53 -19.07
CA ARG A 2 -73.65 24.23 -17.80
C ARG A 2 -72.36 24.59 -17.11
N PRO A 3 -72.16 25.78 -16.52
CA PRO A 3 -70.83 26.24 -15.98
C PRO A 3 -70.27 25.35 -14.88
N ARG A 4 -71.03 24.45 -14.29
CA ARG A 4 -70.58 23.46 -13.29
C ARG A 4 -69.80 22.32 -13.92
N THR A 5 -70.07 21.87 -15.14
CA THR A 5 -69.36 20.78 -15.83
C THR A 5 -68.00 21.23 -16.36
N ALA A 6 -67.87 22.49 -16.78
CA ALA A 6 -66.57 23.04 -17.22
C ALA A 6 -65.58 23.18 -16.05
N LYS A 7 -66.02 23.60 -14.86
CA LYS A 7 -65.16 23.66 -13.66
C LYS A 7 -64.68 22.27 -13.19
N LEU A 8 -65.55 21.27 -13.25
CA LEU A 8 -65.20 19.90 -12.87
C LEU A 8 -64.13 19.30 -13.80
N LEU A 9 -64.24 19.59 -15.12
CA LEU A 9 -63.28 19.13 -16.11
C LEU A 9 -61.88 19.74 -15.89
N ILE A 10 -61.79 21.03 -15.51
CA ILE A 10 -60.52 21.72 -15.20
C ILE A 10 -59.86 21.11 -13.97
N TYR A 11 -60.61 20.78 -12.92
CA TYR A 11 -60.07 20.12 -11.72
C TYR A 11 -59.57 18.70 -11.98
N ILE A 12 -60.25 17.94 -12.85
CA ILE A 12 -59.83 16.59 -13.25
C ILE A 12 -58.53 16.65 -14.04
N VAL A 13 -58.39 17.59 -15.02
CA VAL A 13 -57.17 17.77 -15.78
C VAL A 13 -56.01 18.24 -14.91
N ALA A 14 -56.25 19.17 -13.97
CA ALA A 14 -55.21 19.60 -13.02
C ALA A 14 -54.77 18.46 -12.09
N ALA A 15 -55.67 17.61 -11.60
CA ALA A 15 -55.33 16.43 -10.79
C ALA A 15 -54.51 15.40 -11.57
N ILE A 16 -54.85 15.15 -12.84
CA ILE A 16 -54.09 14.24 -13.73
C ILE A 16 -52.68 14.79 -14.01
N CYS A 17 -52.52 16.10 -14.23
CA CYS A 17 -51.22 16.73 -14.39
C CYS A 17 -50.37 16.66 -13.12
N ILE A 18 -50.97 16.88 -11.95
CA ILE A 18 -50.24 16.76 -10.66
C ILE A 18 -49.83 15.31 -10.41
N LEU A 19 -50.70 14.33 -10.70
CA LEU A 19 -50.35 12.91 -10.59
C LEU A 19 -49.24 12.52 -11.58
N GLY A 20 -49.31 13.01 -12.83
CA GLY A 20 -48.28 12.80 -13.84
C GLY A 20 -46.95 13.37 -13.44
N ILE A 21 -46.90 14.58 -12.85
CA ILE A 21 -45.66 15.20 -12.33
C ILE A 21 -45.15 14.44 -11.12
N ALA A 22 -46.01 13.97 -10.20
CA ALA A 22 -45.62 13.16 -9.06
C ALA A 22 -45.06 11.78 -9.47
N MET A 23 -45.71 11.12 -10.44
CA MET A 23 -45.23 9.85 -10.99
C MET A 23 -43.90 10.03 -11.77
N HIS A 24 -43.75 11.12 -12.52
CA HIS A 24 -42.52 11.43 -13.22
C HIS A 24 -41.37 11.76 -12.25
N ARG A 25 -41.62 12.47 -11.17
CA ARG A 25 -40.64 12.69 -10.07
C ARG A 25 -40.27 11.40 -9.36
N GLN A 26 -41.24 10.49 -9.16
CA GLN A 26 -41.01 9.22 -8.49
C GLN A 26 -40.25 8.21 -9.39
N SER A 27 -40.48 8.23 -10.73
CA SER A 27 -39.67 7.46 -11.68
C SER A 27 -38.25 8.05 -11.82
N SER A 28 -38.11 9.37 -11.87
CA SER A 28 -36.78 10.02 -11.89
C SER A 28 -35.98 9.77 -10.60
N GLN A 29 -36.63 9.60 -9.45
CA GLN A 29 -35.94 9.18 -8.21
C GLN A 29 -35.59 7.69 -8.18
N ARG A 30 -36.33 6.83 -8.90
CA ARG A 30 -36.01 5.40 -8.98
C ARG A 30 -34.92 5.08 -9.97
N ASP A 31 -34.80 5.83 -11.05
CA ASP A 31 -33.72 5.65 -12.06
C ASP A 31 -32.38 6.27 -11.63
N ALA A 32 -32.38 7.25 -10.70
CA ALA A 32 -31.15 7.83 -10.16
C ALA A 32 -30.38 6.89 -9.20
N SER A 33 -31.00 5.80 -8.72
CA SER A 33 -30.36 4.83 -7.81
C SER A 33 -29.65 3.66 -8.50
N ASN A 34 -29.73 3.57 -9.84
CA ASN A 34 -29.12 2.49 -10.63
C ASN A 34 -28.23 2.95 -11.79
N ASP A 35 -27.98 4.26 -11.91
CA ASP A 35 -26.92 4.73 -12.82
C ASP A 35 -25.59 4.60 -12.08
N PRO A 36 -24.69 3.69 -12.51
CA PRO A 36 -23.36 3.61 -11.90
C PRO A 36 -22.70 4.97 -12.07
N GLY A 37 -22.33 5.63 -10.95
CA GLY A 37 -21.77 6.97 -10.91
C GLY A 37 -20.62 7.10 -11.91
N TYR A 38 -20.40 8.30 -12.45
CA TYR A 38 -19.26 8.56 -13.32
C TYR A 38 -17.97 8.37 -12.53
N PHE A 39 -17.02 7.61 -13.08
CA PHE A 39 -15.70 7.39 -12.49
C PHE A 39 -14.63 8.04 -13.35
N THR A 40 -13.83 8.90 -12.72
CA THR A 40 -12.60 9.45 -13.31
C THR A 40 -11.46 8.44 -13.10
N GLN A 41 -10.63 8.28 -14.14
CA GLN A 41 -9.46 7.42 -14.12
C GLN A 41 -8.21 8.25 -14.42
N LEU A 42 -7.20 8.13 -13.58
CA LEU A 42 -5.90 8.76 -13.75
C LEU A 42 -4.82 7.68 -13.77
N GLU A 43 -3.88 7.80 -14.67
CA GLU A 43 -2.73 6.90 -14.78
C GLU A 43 -1.47 7.68 -15.14
N GLY A 44 -0.32 7.11 -14.79
CA GLY A 44 0.97 7.72 -15.09
C GLY A 44 2.12 7.03 -14.36
N THR A 45 3.23 7.75 -14.26
CA THR A 45 4.43 7.27 -13.57
C THR A 45 4.80 8.19 -12.42
N VAL A 46 5.22 7.59 -11.30
CA VAL A 46 5.72 8.28 -10.11
C VAL A 46 6.70 7.35 -9.37
N PHE A 47 7.73 7.87 -8.72
CA PHE A 47 8.68 7.09 -7.91
C PHE A 47 9.27 5.85 -8.66
N HIS A 48 9.57 6.00 -9.95
CA HIS A 48 10.05 4.94 -10.86
C HIS A 48 9.08 3.76 -11.03
N THR A 49 7.79 3.96 -10.74
CA THR A 49 6.72 2.97 -10.94
C THR A 49 5.50 3.60 -11.60
N VAL A 50 4.48 2.79 -11.88
CA VAL A 50 3.19 3.25 -12.41
C VAL A 50 2.20 3.51 -11.28
N TYR A 51 1.21 4.39 -11.54
CA TYR A 51 0.04 4.54 -10.68
C TYR A 51 -1.24 4.44 -11.52
N HIS A 52 -2.30 3.92 -10.87
CA HIS A 52 -3.66 3.88 -11.38
C HIS A 52 -4.60 4.35 -10.27
N ILE A 53 -5.34 5.41 -10.52
CA ILE A 53 -6.28 5.98 -9.55
C ILE A 53 -7.65 6.03 -10.21
N GLN A 54 -8.66 5.47 -9.55
CA GLN A 54 -10.05 5.54 -9.98
C GLN A 54 -10.88 6.11 -8.83
N TYR A 55 -11.76 7.07 -9.13
CA TYR A 55 -12.65 7.64 -8.13
C TYR A 55 -13.97 8.09 -8.75
N GLU A 56 -15.04 8.02 -7.96
CA GLU A 56 -16.36 8.50 -8.35
C GLU A 56 -16.37 10.02 -8.37
N GLY A 57 -16.80 10.60 -9.51
CA GLY A 57 -16.90 12.04 -9.72
C GLY A 57 -16.35 12.45 -11.07
N LYS A 58 -16.71 13.67 -11.49
CA LYS A 58 -16.30 14.26 -12.79
C LYS A 58 -15.20 15.30 -12.66
N ASP A 59 -14.89 15.72 -11.43
CA ASP A 59 -13.84 16.69 -11.16
C ASP A 59 -12.47 16.08 -11.44
N ASP A 60 -11.62 16.83 -12.14
CA ASP A 60 -10.26 16.40 -12.45
C ASP A 60 -9.30 16.88 -11.35
N TYR A 61 -8.86 15.95 -10.51
CA TYR A 61 -7.87 16.18 -9.47
C TYR A 61 -6.44 15.82 -9.87
N HIS A 62 -6.15 15.62 -11.15
CA HIS A 62 -4.82 15.23 -11.61
C HIS A 62 -3.74 16.22 -11.14
N THR A 63 -3.96 17.51 -11.31
CA THR A 63 -2.98 18.56 -10.92
C THR A 63 -2.72 18.56 -9.41
N ASP A 64 -3.76 18.38 -8.58
CA ASP A 64 -3.63 18.30 -7.13
C ASP A 64 -2.85 17.05 -6.71
N ILE A 65 -3.15 15.89 -7.26
CA ILE A 65 -2.45 14.63 -6.99
C ILE A 65 -0.98 14.73 -7.42
N GLN A 66 -0.69 15.31 -8.57
CA GLN A 66 0.68 15.57 -9.02
C GLN A 66 1.44 16.51 -8.08
N ARG A 67 0.76 17.47 -7.45
CA ARG A 67 1.36 18.32 -6.42
C ARG A 67 1.69 17.51 -5.17
N LEU A 68 0.79 16.66 -4.69
CA LEU A 68 1.05 15.75 -3.56
C LEU A 68 2.25 14.82 -3.84
N PHE A 69 2.38 14.28 -5.05
CA PHE A 69 3.53 13.47 -5.44
C PHE A 69 4.84 14.25 -5.35
N ARG A 70 4.88 15.51 -5.80
CA ARG A 70 6.10 16.34 -5.72
C ARG A 70 6.45 16.71 -4.27
N GLU A 71 5.47 17.05 -3.44
CA GLU A 71 5.68 17.36 -2.02
C GLU A 71 6.22 16.13 -1.27
N PHE A 72 5.68 14.96 -1.58
CA PHE A 72 6.12 13.68 -1.02
C PHE A 72 7.55 13.32 -1.45
N ASP A 73 7.87 13.46 -2.74
CA ASP A 73 9.21 13.24 -3.28
C ASP A 73 10.25 14.14 -2.61
N GLY A 74 9.94 15.42 -2.47
CA GLY A 74 10.78 16.39 -1.75
C GLY A 74 10.96 16.08 -0.26
N SER A 75 10.16 15.17 0.29
CA SER A 75 10.23 14.79 1.70
C SER A 75 10.95 13.46 1.92
N LEU A 76 10.64 12.42 1.15
CA LEU A 76 10.97 11.03 1.45
C LEU A 76 11.79 10.31 0.38
N SER A 77 12.02 10.92 -0.78
CA SER A 77 12.76 10.26 -1.86
C SER A 77 14.26 10.19 -1.55
N MET A 78 14.81 8.96 -1.57
CA MET A 78 16.24 8.70 -1.50
C MET A 78 16.97 9.03 -2.83
N PHE A 79 16.23 9.25 -3.92
CA PHE A 79 16.73 9.58 -5.26
C PHE A 79 16.73 11.09 -5.54
N ASN A 80 16.18 11.87 -4.62
CA ASN A 80 16.16 13.33 -4.67
C ASN A 80 17.18 13.89 -3.68
N ASP A 81 18.29 14.42 -4.20
CA ASP A 81 19.41 14.93 -3.39
C ASP A 81 19.00 16.08 -2.45
N THR A 82 17.87 16.72 -2.70
CA THR A 82 17.36 17.85 -1.90
C THR A 82 16.20 17.46 -0.97
N SER A 83 15.76 16.22 -0.97
CA SER A 83 14.70 15.75 -0.08
C SER A 83 15.09 15.85 1.39
N LEU A 84 14.09 15.97 2.27
CA LEU A 84 14.35 16.06 3.71
C LEU A 84 15.10 14.83 4.24
N ILE A 85 14.70 13.61 3.80
CA ILE A 85 15.35 12.38 4.25
C ILE A 85 16.81 12.29 3.76
N THR A 86 17.11 12.75 2.54
CA THR A 86 18.47 12.76 2.01
C THR A 86 19.33 13.77 2.76
N ARG A 87 18.84 14.96 3.07
CA ARG A 87 19.54 15.96 3.90
C ARG A 87 19.84 15.43 5.31
N ILE A 88 18.86 14.76 5.96
CA ILE A 88 19.07 14.11 7.27
C ILE A 88 20.17 13.05 7.16
N ASN A 89 20.17 12.26 6.11
CA ASN A 89 21.20 11.22 5.86
C ASN A 89 22.59 11.86 5.66
N GLN A 90 22.68 13.02 5.03
CA GLN A 90 23.91 13.80 4.85
C GLN A 90 24.38 14.50 6.13
N GLY A 91 23.63 14.41 7.23
CA GLY A 91 23.98 14.99 8.52
C GLY A 91 23.57 16.46 8.71
N ASP A 92 22.63 16.95 7.90
CA ASP A 92 22.09 18.28 8.07
C ASP A 92 21.16 18.34 9.29
N THR A 93 21.69 18.83 10.40
CA THR A 93 20.95 18.95 11.67
C THR A 93 19.96 20.12 11.70
N SER A 94 19.95 21.00 10.69
CA SER A 94 19.00 22.11 10.58
C SER A 94 17.64 21.69 10.03
N VAL A 95 17.50 20.46 9.55
CA VAL A 95 16.25 19.97 8.97
C VAL A 95 15.17 19.86 10.04
N ILE A 96 14.07 20.60 9.83
CA ILE A 96 12.81 20.42 10.56
C ILE A 96 11.92 19.54 9.71
N VAL A 97 11.56 18.34 10.21
CA VAL A 97 10.77 17.40 9.43
C VAL A 97 9.32 17.87 9.31
N ASN A 98 8.75 17.68 8.12
CA ASN A 98 7.33 17.88 7.87
C ASN A 98 6.48 16.66 8.30
N ASP A 99 5.17 16.74 8.11
CA ASP A 99 4.26 15.67 8.52
C ASP A 99 4.48 14.37 7.74
N TYR A 100 4.97 14.42 6.48
CA TYR A 100 5.30 13.21 5.71
C TYR A 100 6.43 12.42 6.38
N VAL A 101 7.55 13.06 6.67
CA VAL A 101 8.70 12.41 7.32
C VAL A 101 8.33 11.96 8.73
N ARG A 102 7.62 12.78 9.49
CA ARG A 102 7.16 12.45 10.84
C ARG A 102 6.30 11.19 10.83
N THR A 103 5.27 11.12 9.98
CA THR A 103 4.36 9.96 9.92
C THR A 103 5.11 8.68 9.58
N VAL A 104 6.09 8.74 8.65
CA VAL A 104 6.92 7.58 8.31
C VAL A 104 7.79 7.16 9.49
N LEU A 105 8.42 8.09 10.20
CA LEU A 105 9.24 7.75 11.38
C LEU A 105 8.41 7.15 12.51
N ASP A 106 7.27 7.76 12.83
CA ASP A 106 6.36 7.27 13.87
C ASP A 106 5.85 5.84 13.53
N LYS A 107 5.40 5.62 12.28
CA LYS A 107 4.93 4.31 11.84
C LYS A 107 6.07 3.28 11.75
N SER A 108 7.25 3.68 11.30
CA SER A 108 8.43 2.82 11.27
C SER A 108 8.78 2.32 12.67
N LEU A 109 8.79 3.21 13.67
CA LEU A 109 9.04 2.84 15.07
C LEU A 109 7.98 1.85 15.59
N GLU A 110 6.69 2.13 15.33
CA GLU A 110 5.58 1.26 15.72
C GLU A 110 5.74 -0.15 15.14
N VAL A 111 5.98 -0.26 13.82
CA VAL A 111 6.13 -1.55 13.15
C VAL A 111 7.43 -2.25 13.56
N SER A 112 8.54 -1.50 13.76
CA SER A 112 9.79 -2.07 14.26
C SER A 112 9.62 -2.69 15.65
N GLN A 113 8.92 -2.03 16.56
CA GLN A 113 8.61 -2.56 17.89
C GLN A 113 7.70 -3.79 17.79
N LEU A 114 6.63 -3.75 17.00
CA LEU A 114 5.71 -4.87 16.79
C LEU A 114 6.42 -6.11 16.23
N THR A 115 7.35 -5.91 15.31
CA THR A 115 8.07 -6.97 14.61
C THR A 115 9.42 -7.30 15.24
N GLN A 116 9.73 -6.68 16.39
CA GLN A 116 10.99 -6.87 17.12
C GLN A 116 12.22 -6.58 16.23
N GLY A 117 12.16 -5.55 15.41
CA GLY A 117 13.24 -5.13 14.51
C GLY A 117 13.32 -5.86 13.17
N ALA A 118 12.36 -6.73 12.83
CA ALA A 118 12.29 -7.30 11.49
C ALA A 118 11.96 -6.25 10.40
N PHE A 119 11.25 -5.19 10.77
CA PHE A 119 11.21 -3.94 10.03
C PHE A 119 12.23 -2.98 10.61
N ASP A 120 13.09 -2.41 9.77
CA ASP A 120 14.04 -1.39 10.22
C ASP A 120 14.32 -0.39 9.10
N ILE A 121 13.90 0.86 9.32
CA ILE A 121 14.11 1.96 8.38
C ILE A 121 15.60 2.32 8.20
N THR A 122 16.50 1.78 9.01
CA THR A 122 17.95 2.04 8.95
C THR A 122 18.73 0.97 8.18
N VAL A 123 18.07 -0.02 7.60
CA VAL A 123 18.68 -1.19 6.96
C VAL A 123 19.46 -0.88 5.67
N ALA A 124 19.35 0.32 5.11
CA ALA A 124 19.93 0.72 3.82
C ALA A 124 21.43 0.42 3.65
N PRO A 125 22.30 0.60 4.65
CA PRO A 125 23.73 0.24 4.51
C PRO A 125 23.94 -1.25 4.20
N LEU A 126 23.12 -2.13 4.77
CA LEU A 126 23.14 -3.57 4.49
C LEU A 126 22.59 -3.88 3.11
N VAL A 127 21.49 -3.22 2.70
CA VAL A 127 20.91 -3.35 1.34
C VAL A 127 21.96 -2.95 0.29
N ASN A 128 22.69 -1.86 0.52
CA ASN A 128 23.78 -1.41 -0.34
C ASN A 128 24.95 -2.41 -0.39
N LEU A 129 25.33 -3.00 0.74
CA LEU A 129 26.39 -4.00 0.83
C LEU A 129 26.09 -5.22 -0.06
N TRP A 130 24.84 -5.65 -0.08
CA TRP A 130 24.37 -6.78 -0.89
C TRP A 130 24.06 -6.43 -2.35
N GLY A 131 24.26 -5.16 -2.77
CA GLY A 131 24.12 -4.72 -4.16
C GLY A 131 22.68 -4.48 -4.62
N PHE A 132 21.72 -4.37 -3.70
CA PHE A 132 20.31 -4.06 -4.01
C PHE A 132 19.97 -2.57 -3.90
N GLY A 133 20.92 -1.74 -3.42
CA GLY A 133 20.78 -0.29 -3.33
C GLY A 133 21.57 0.43 -4.43
N PHE A 134 22.28 1.49 -4.04
CA PHE A 134 23.03 2.36 -4.94
C PHE A 134 24.43 1.83 -5.36
N LYS A 135 24.88 0.69 -4.82
CA LYS A 135 26.20 0.11 -5.08
C LYS A 135 26.09 -1.35 -5.48
N ASN A 136 27.05 -1.81 -6.29
CA ASN A 136 27.17 -3.24 -6.62
C ASN A 136 27.73 -4.01 -5.43
N ALA A 137 27.32 -5.26 -5.26
CA ALA A 137 27.86 -6.15 -4.22
C ALA A 137 29.32 -6.48 -4.51
N GLU A 138 30.23 -5.99 -3.67
CA GLU A 138 31.65 -6.29 -3.74
C GLU A 138 32.17 -6.73 -2.36
N GLY A 139 32.85 -7.88 -2.32
CA GLY A 139 33.66 -8.28 -1.17
C GLY A 139 32.89 -8.48 0.15
N VAL A 140 31.64 -8.96 0.12
CA VAL A 140 30.86 -9.20 1.34
C VAL A 140 31.57 -10.22 2.22
N SER A 141 31.96 -9.82 3.43
CA SER A 141 32.55 -10.67 4.47
C SER A 141 31.83 -10.48 5.80
N GLN A 142 31.91 -11.46 6.70
CA GLN A 142 31.31 -11.37 8.03
C GLN A 142 31.76 -10.12 8.77
N HIS A 143 33.07 -9.80 8.72
CA HIS A 143 33.62 -8.61 9.36
C HIS A 143 32.98 -7.30 8.88
N ILE A 144 32.69 -7.19 7.56
CA ILE A 144 32.00 -6.01 7.01
C ILE A 144 30.55 -5.95 7.48
N VAL A 145 29.84 -7.09 7.48
CA VAL A 145 28.46 -7.19 8.00
C VAL A 145 28.44 -6.76 9.47
N ASP A 146 29.30 -7.32 10.31
CA ASP A 146 29.39 -6.99 11.74
C ASP A 146 29.69 -5.49 11.97
N SER A 147 30.55 -4.90 11.14
CA SER A 147 30.88 -3.47 11.21
C SER A 147 29.65 -2.59 10.88
N ILE A 148 28.85 -2.98 9.90
CA ILE A 148 27.64 -2.23 9.51
C ILE A 148 26.53 -2.39 10.54
N LEU A 149 26.36 -3.58 11.12
CA LEU A 149 25.37 -3.84 12.17
C LEU A 149 25.56 -2.93 13.39
N GLN A 150 26.75 -2.39 13.64
CA GLN A 150 26.98 -1.45 14.75
C GLN A 150 26.16 -0.16 14.63
N PHE A 151 25.82 0.28 13.41
CA PHE A 151 25.07 1.51 13.17
C PHE A 151 23.75 1.29 12.41
N VAL A 152 23.28 0.06 12.29
CA VAL A 152 21.91 -0.30 11.90
C VAL A 152 21.12 -0.57 13.17
N GLY A 153 19.85 -0.11 13.25
CA GLY A 153 18.96 -0.28 14.38
C GLY A 153 18.01 0.91 14.49
N TYR A 154 16.70 0.63 14.44
CA TYR A 154 15.64 1.65 14.52
C TYR A 154 15.66 2.45 15.83
N GLU A 155 16.19 1.86 16.91
CA GLU A 155 16.37 2.50 18.22
C GLU A 155 17.44 3.59 18.23
N LYS A 156 18.28 3.67 17.18
CA LYS A 156 19.34 4.69 17.04
C LYS A 156 18.84 6.00 16.44
N ILE A 157 17.52 6.15 16.28
CA ILE A 157 16.89 7.33 15.69
C ILE A 157 15.90 7.89 16.69
N HIS A 158 15.98 9.20 16.90
CA HIS A 158 15.11 9.90 17.81
C HIS A 158 14.51 11.13 17.13
N LEU A 159 13.19 11.26 17.17
CA LEU A 159 12.49 12.46 16.73
C LEU A 159 12.23 13.34 17.95
N THR A 160 12.76 14.57 17.92
CA THR A 160 12.59 15.55 18.99
C THR A 160 11.22 16.24 18.93
N ALA A 161 10.82 16.88 20.02
CA ALA A 161 9.54 17.60 20.08
C ALA A 161 9.48 18.81 19.11
N ASP A 162 10.62 19.39 18.78
CA ASP A 162 10.79 20.48 17.81
C ASP A 162 11.07 19.98 16.39
N ARG A 163 10.81 18.69 16.15
CA ARG A 163 10.85 18.04 14.83
C ARG A 163 12.24 17.94 14.19
N HIS A 164 13.29 17.77 14.99
CA HIS A 164 14.60 17.37 14.48
C HIS A 164 14.83 15.88 14.63
N VAL A 165 15.58 15.31 13.69
CA VAL A 165 16.01 13.90 13.76
C VAL A 165 17.42 13.85 14.34
N ILE A 166 17.57 13.13 15.45
CA ILE A 166 18.86 12.82 16.06
C ILE A 166 19.22 11.38 15.73
N LYS A 167 20.45 11.17 15.27
CA LYS A 167 21.04 9.85 15.02
C LYS A 167 22.13 9.61 16.06
N ASP A 168 22.10 8.47 16.76
CA ASP A 168 23.13 8.09 17.73
C ASP A 168 24.50 7.86 17.09
N ASP A 169 24.50 7.47 15.80
CA ASP A 169 25.71 7.35 14.99
C ASP A 169 25.49 8.09 13.67
N PRO A 170 26.43 8.96 13.23
CA PRO A 170 26.28 9.72 11.98
C PRO A 170 26.20 8.82 10.73
N ARG A 171 26.63 7.56 10.80
CA ARG A 171 26.57 6.58 9.72
C ARG A 171 25.17 5.97 9.52
N VAL A 172 24.24 6.15 10.47
CA VAL A 172 22.85 5.72 10.31
C VAL A 172 22.24 6.37 9.07
N ILE A 173 21.62 5.56 8.22
CA ILE A 173 20.94 6.00 6.98
C ILE A 173 19.48 5.57 7.04
N LEU A 174 18.58 6.54 6.91
CA LEU A 174 17.14 6.32 6.81
C LEU A 174 16.77 5.94 5.39
N ASP A 175 15.97 4.90 5.22
CA ASP A 175 15.41 4.47 3.94
C ASP A 175 13.92 4.13 4.09
N ALA A 176 13.08 4.94 3.48
CA ALA A 176 11.63 4.76 3.51
C ALA A 176 11.09 3.84 2.39
N SER A 177 11.93 3.19 1.59
CA SER A 177 11.50 2.45 0.39
C SER A 177 10.49 1.33 0.65
N SER A 178 10.49 0.76 1.86
CA SER A 178 9.60 -0.34 2.28
C SER A 178 8.32 0.10 2.98
N ILE A 179 8.00 1.41 2.96
CA ILE A 179 6.83 1.99 3.62
C ILE A 179 6.25 3.19 2.85
N ALA A 180 7.07 3.82 2.00
CA ALA A 180 6.72 5.09 1.38
C ALA A 180 5.61 4.95 0.32
N LYS A 181 5.58 3.87 -0.47
CA LYS A 181 4.56 3.69 -1.50
C LYS A 181 3.18 3.48 -0.88
N GLY A 182 3.11 2.64 0.15
CA GLY A 182 1.88 2.46 0.93
C GLY A 182 1.41 3.78 1.52
N TYR A 183 2.31 4.56 2.11
CA TYR A 183 1.93 5.86 2.66
C TYR A 183 1.44 6.85 1.58
N MET A 184 2.04 6.84 0.39
CA MET A 184 1.55 7.71 -0.68
C MET A 184 0.14 7.32 -1.15
N CYS A 185 -0.22 6.03 -1.15
CA CYS A 185 -1.59 5.60 -1.40
C CYS A 185 -2.56 6.18 -0.36
N ASP A 186 -2.18 6.17 0.93
CA ASP A 186 -2.99 6.76 2.00
C ASP A 186 -3.14 8.28 1.84
N VAL A 187 -2.07 8.99 1.47
CA VAL A 187 -2.10 10.45 1.23
C VAL A 187 -3.09 10.82 0.13
N VAL A 188 -3.08 10.07 -0.99
CA VAL A 188 -4.04 10.31 -2.09
C VAL A 188 -5.45 9.90 -1.67
N ALA A 189 -5.61 8.79 -0.96
CA ALA A 189 -6.91 8.34 -0.45
C ALA A 189 -7.54 9.38 0.49
N ASP A 190 -6.74 9.94 1.40
CA ASP A 190 -7.20 10.97 2.34
C ASP A 190 -7.53 12.31 1.62
N PHE A 191 -6.75 12.66 0.59
CA PHE A 191 -7.11 13.77 -0.28
C PHE A 191 -8.47 13.56 -0.95
N LEU A 192 -8.74 12.39 -1.54
CA LEU A 192 -10.02 12.07 -2.17
C LEU A 192 -11.17 12.11 -1.15
N LYS A 193 -10.99 11.54 0.04
CA LYS A 193 -11.96 11.63 1.15
C LYS A 193 -12.23 13.08 1.57
N SER A 194 -11.22 13.94 1.57
CA SER A 194 -11.37 15.39 1.86
C SER A 194 -12.20 16.15 0.82
N ARG A 195 -12.44 15.53 -0.33
CA ARG A 195 -13.32 16.00 -1.42
C ARG A 195 -14.69 15.29 -1.41
N ASP A 196 -15.07 14.68 -0.29
CA ASP A 196 -16.31 13.91 -0.13
C ASP A 196 -16.44 12.70 -1.07
N ILE A 197 -15.34 12.21 -1.67
CA ILE A 197 -15.31 11.02 -2.52
C ILE A 197 -15.27 9.78 -1.63
N GLN A 198 -16.30 8.94 -1.74
CA GLN A 198 -16.46 7.72 -0.93
C GLN A 198 -16.06 6.45 -1.69
N ASN A 199 -16.06 6.49 -3.02
CA ASN A 199 -15.80 5.35 -3.89
C ASN A 199 -14.54 5.59 -4.70
N PHE A 200 -13.45 4.91 -4.33
CA PHE A 200 -12.16 5.07 -5.00
C PHE A 200 -11.26 3.85 -4.83
N MET A 201 -10.32 3.73 -5.74
CA MET A 201 -9.14 2.87 -5.63
C MET A 201 -7.90 3.67 -6.05
N VAL A 202 -6.90 3.73 -5.18
CA VAL A 202 -5.58 4.32 -5.41
C VAL A 202 -4.58 3.19 -5.43
N GLU A 203 -3.91 2.97 -6.56
CA GLU A 203 -2.82 2.02 -6.73
C GLU A 203 -1.55 2.76 -7.11
N ILE A 204 -0.44 2.48 -6.43
CA ILE A 204 0.90 3.02 -6.71
C ILE A 204 1.92 1.90 -6.57
N GLY A 205 2.42 1.40 -7.71
CA GLY A 205 3.46 0.35 -7.72
C GLY A 205 3.04 -1.00 -7.16
N GLY A 206 1.72 -1.26 -7.09
CA GLY A 206 1.14 -2.48 -6.55
C GLY A 206 0.60 -2.35 -5.13
N GLU A 207 0.92 -1.27 -4.42
CA GLU A 207 0.28 -0.92 -3.15
C GLU A 207 -1.06 -0.24 -3.44
N ILE A 208 -2.12 -0.61 -2.70
CA ILE A 208 -3.49 -0.19 -2.97
C ILE A 208 -4.18 0.30 -1.71
N SER A 209 -4.88 1.43 -1.80
CA SER A 209 -5.89 1.88 -0.84
C SER A 209 -7.23 2.00 -1.54
N CYS A 210 -8.30 1.39 -1.01
CA CYS A 210 -9.61 1.43 -1.64
C CYS A 210 -10.73 1.63 -0.63
N ALA A 211 -11.83 2.25 -1.10
CA ALA A 211 -13.06 2.43 -0.35
C ALA A 211 -14.29 2.27 -1.25
N GLY A 212 -15.42 1.92 -0.64
CA GLY A 212 -16.72 1.81 -1.31
C GLY A 212 -16.74 0.78 -2.43
N HIS A 213 -17.20 1.17 -3.61
CA HIS A 213 -17.41 0.27 -4.75
C HIS A 213 -16.81 0.81 -6.07
N ASN A 214 -16.61 -0.07 -7.04
CA ASN A 214 -16.16 0.29 -8.37
C ASN A 214 -17.33 0.81 -9.25
N SER A 215 -17.04 1.24 -10.48
CA SER A 215 -18.02 1.75 -11.44
C SER A 215 -19.14 0.79 -11.83
N LYS A 216 -19.05 -0.49 -11.43
CA LYS A 216 -20.09 -1.50 -11.64
C LYS A 216 -20.92 -1.76 -10.36
N GLY A 217 -20.75 -0.95 -9.31
CA GLY A 217 -21.41 -1.13 -8.01
C GLY A 217 -20.92 -2.38 -7.24
N LYS A 218 -19.74 -2.90 -7.56
CA LYS A 218 -19.16 -4.10 -6.93
C LYS A 218 -17.95 -3.73 -6.10
N LEU A 219 -17.54 -4.61 -5.18
CA LEU A 219 -16.26 -4.50 -4.48
C LEU A 219 -15.09 -4.40 -5.47
N TRP A 220 -14.00 -3.81 -5.03
CA TRP A 220 -12.78 -3.69 -5.82
C TRP A 220 -12.10 -5.06 -5.95
N SER A 221 -11.68 -5.41 -7.16
CA SER A 221 -11.02 -6.68 -7.46
C SER A 221 -9.51 -6.47 -7.51
N VAL A 222 -8.79 -7.10 -6.59
CA VAL A 222 -7.33 -7.02 -6.51
C VAL A 222 -6.72 -8.38 -6.79
N GLY A 223 -5.84 -8.44 -7.78
CA GLY A 223 -5.14 -9.67 -8.19
C GLY A 223 -3.92 -9.96 -7.31
N ILE A 224 -3.73 -11.22 -6.94
CA ILE A 224 -2.52 -11.74 -6.32
C ILE A 224 -1.70 -12.46 -7.40
N ASN A 225 -0.49 -11.97 -7.66
CA ASN A 225 0.39 -12.56 -8.67
C ASN A 225 0.93 -13.92 -8.24
N GLU A 226 1.18 -14.81 -9.20
CA GLU A 226 1.99 -16.00 -8.96
C GLU A 226 3.46 -15.64 -8.70
N PRO A 227 4.15 -16.34 -7.79
CA PRO A 227 5.55 -16.09 -7.48
C PRO A 227 6.47 -16.73 -8.53
N ILE A 228 6.25 -16.40 -9.79
CA ILE A 228 7.10 -16.85 -10.90
C ILE A 228 8.40 -16.06 -10.86
N GLU A 229 9.54 -16.73 -10.98
CA GLU A 229 10.83 -16.07 -11.15
C GLU A 229 10.83 -15.24 -12.44
N ASP A 230 10.67 -13.95 -12.30
CA ASP A 230 10.58 -13.00 -13.41
C ASP A 230 11.35 -11.72 -13.07
N SER A 231 12.65 -11.77 -13.33
CA SER A 231 13.54 -10.62 -13.13
C SER A 231 13.21 -9.42 -14.02
N LEU A 232 12.48 -9.63 -15.12
CA LEU A 232 12.04 -8.58 -16.03
C LEU A 232 10.65 -8.01 -15.65
N GLN A 233 9.98 -8.58 -14.65
CA GLN A 233 8.66 -8.18 -14.17
C GLN A 233 7.58 -8.13 -15.27
N THR A 234 7.66 -9.06 -16.23
CA THR A 234 6.76 -9.14 -17.38
C THR A 234 5.56 -10.06 -17.16
N SER A 235 5.65 -10.96 -16.19
CA SER A 235 4.57 -11.91 -15.89
C SER A 235 3.40 -11.23 -15.19
N THR A 236 2.21 -11.38 -15.76
CA THR A 236 0.91 -10.95 -15.20
C THR A 236 0.05 -12.13 -14.75
N ALA A 237 0.65 -13.33 -14.60
CA ALA A 237 -0.09 -14.51 -14.16
C ALA A 237 -0.64 -14.30 -12.74
N LEU A 238 -1.98 -14.36 -12.61
CA LEU A 238 -2.68 -14.21 -11.36
C LEU A 238 -2.91 -15.58 -10.72
N ARG A 239 -2.60 -15.67 -9.44
CA ARG A 239 -2.91 -16.85 -8.63
C ARG A 239 -4.32 -16.79 -8.05
N ASP A 240 -4.71 -15.63 -7.56
CA ASP A 240 -5.99 -15.45 -6.88
C ASP A 240 -6.53 -14.02 -7.11
N ILE A 241 -7.79 -13.79 -6.82
CA ILE A 241 -8.42 -12.46 -6.87
C ILE A 241 -9.18 -12.24 -5.56
N MET A 242 -8.88 -11.14 -4.88
CA MET A 242 -9.60 -10.69 -3.69
C MET A 242 -10.61 -9.62 -4.04
N GLN A 243 -11.81 -9.69 -3.43
CA GLN A 243 -12.82 -8.64 -3.49
C GLN A 243 -12.74 -7.83 -2.20
N LEU A 244 -12.37 -6.54 -2.30
CA LEU A 244 -12.02 -5.71 -1.16
C LEU A 244 -12.76 -4.37 -1.18
N THR A 245 -12.97 -3.80 0.01
CA THR A 245 -13.41 -2.42 0.24
C THR A 245 -12.97 -1.94 1.61
N ASP A 246 -12.86 -0.63 1.78
CA ASP A 246 -12.56 0.06 3.05
C ASP A 246 -11.31 -0.50 3.75
N CYS A 247 -10.30 -0.79 2.96
CA CYS A 247 -9.02 -1.33 3.42
C CYS A 247 -7.90 -1.02 2.43
N SER A 248 -6.71 -1.36 2.83
CA SER A 248 -5.51 -1.23 2.01
C SER A 248 -4.78 -2.57 1.89
N ILE A 249 -4.03 -2.74 0.82
CA ILE A 249 -3.29 -3.96 0.52
C ILE A 249 -1.91 -3.62 -0.03
N ALA A 250 -0.90 -4.34 0.41
CA ALA A 250 0.45 -4.27 -0.12
C ALA A 250 1.08 -5.65 -0.25
N THR A 251 2.00 -5.81 -1.18
CA THR A 251 2.67 -7.09 -1.44
C THR A 251 4.17 -6.92 -1.55
N SER A 252 4.91 -7.61 -0.69
CA SER A 252 6.35 -7.80 -0.77
C SER A 252 6.68 -9.21 -1.26
N GLY A 253 7.71 -9.34 -2.10
CA GLY A 253 8.11 -10.64 -2.62
C GLY A 253 9.59 -10.67 -3.01
N ASN A 254 10.22 -11.82 -2.82
CA ASN A 254 11.64 -12.01 -3.10
C ASN A 254 11.93 -12.58 -4.51
N TYR A 255 10.89 -12.78 -5.33
CA TYR A 255 10.99 -13.44 -6.64
C TYR A 255 11.19 -12.48 -7.83
N ARG A 256 11.13 -11.15 -7.59
CA ARG A 256 11.29 -10.13 -8.65
C ARG A 256 12.67 -9.46 -8.65
N ASN A 257 13.27 -9.24 -7.47
CA ASN A 257 14.56 -8.57 -7.32
C ASN A 257 15.55 -9.48 -6.57
N TYR A 258 16.31 -10.24 -7.32
CA TYR A 258 17.26 -11.22 -6.83
C TYR A 258 18.41 -11.42 -7.82
N TYR A 259 19.50 -12.01 -7.35
CA TYR A 259 20.58 -12.52 -8.18
C TYR A 259 21.10 -13.87 -7.66
N TYR A 260 21.80 -14.61 -8.52
CA TYR A 260 22.48 -15.84 -8.14
C TYR A 260 24.00 -15.58 -8.01
N LYS A 261 24.59 -16.07 -6.92
CA LYS A 261 26.04 -16.08 -6.71
C LYS A 261 26.43 -17.41 -6.06
N ASP A 262 27.42 -18.09 -6.64
CA ASP A 262 27.91 -19.39 -6.17
C ASP A 262 26.80 -20.43 -5.96
N GLY A 263 25.81 -20.47 -6.87
CA GLY A 263 24.65 -21.37 -6.82
C GLY A 263 23.62 -21.02 -5.76
N ARG A 264 23.82 -19.93 -4.99
CA ARG A 264 22.85 -19.42 -4.00
C ARG A 264 22.10 -18.24 -4.53
N ARG A 265 20.80 -18.20 -4.22
CA ARG A 265 19.92 -17.07 -4.52
C ARG A 265 19.98 -16.04 -3.39
N TYR A 266 20.15 -14.77 -3.75
CA TYR A 266 20.13 -13.63 -2.86
C TYR A 266 19.01 -12.70 -3.29
N ALA A 267 18.09 -12.37 -2.39
CA ALA A 267 16.98 -11.45 -2.63
C ALA A 267 17.24 -10.12 -1.91
N HIS A 268 16.54 -9.08 -2.36
CA HIS A 268 16.76 -7.70 -1.88
C HIS A 268 16.29 -7.43 -0.46
N ILE A 269 15.50 -8.32 0.14
CA ILE A 269 15.01 -8.18 1.51
C ILE A 269 16.08 -8.69 2.47
N ILE A 270 16.62 -7.76 3.26
CA ILE A 270 17.70 -8.05 4.22
C ILE A 270 17.12 -8.17 5.62
N ASP A 271 17.55 -9.17 6.37
CA ASP A 271 17.25 -9.30 7.79
C ASP A 271 18.16 -8.33 8.60
N PRO A 272 17.59 -7.32 9.27
CA PRO A 272 18.37 -6.33 9.99
C PRO A 272 19.17 -6.89 11.17
N HIS A 273 18.76 -8.05 11.73
CA HIS A 273 19.44 -8.67 12.85
C HIS A 273 20.70 -9.43 12.43
N THR A 274 20.62 -10.12 11.31
CA THR A 274 21.74 -10.93 10.81
C THR A 274 22.62 -10.19 9.83
N GLY A 275 22.08 -9.14 9.18
CA GLY A 275 22.73 -8.41 8.11
C GLY A 275 22.79 -9.16 6.78
N TYR A 276 22.12 -10.30 6.66
CA TYR A 276 22.07 -11.15 5.45
C TYR A 276 20.70 -11.10 4.77
N PRO A 277 20.61 -11.39 3.46
CA PRO A 277 19.35 -11.60 2.77
C PRO A 277 18.49 -12.63 3.51
N ALA A 278 17.22 -12.27 3.74
CA ALA A 278 16.27 -13.10 4.46
C ALA A 278 16.05 -14.45 3.72
N GLN A 279 16.17 -15.55 4.44
CA GLN A 279 16.03 -16.92 3.92
C GLN A 279 14.97 -17.68 4.72
N TYR A 280 13.73 -17.13 4.71
CA TYR A 280 12.58 -17.76 5.35
C TYR A 280 11.66 -18.40 4.31
N ASP A 281 10.63 -19.06 4.79
CA ASP A 281 9.69 -19.82 3.95
C ASP A 281 8.80 -18.96 3.05
N ILE A 282 8.59 -17.66 3.37
CA ILE A 282 7.72 -16.78 2.59
C ILE A 282 8.42 -16.33 1.30
N LEU A 283 7.81 -16.60 0.15
CA LEU A 283 8.20 -16.11 -1.17
C LEU A 283 7.48 -14.81 -1.53
N SER A 284 6.21 -14.69 -1.11
CA SER A 284 5.38 -13.51 -1.30
C SER A 284 4.50 -13.29 -0.09
N SER A 285 4.47 -12.08 0.40
CA SER A 285 3.67 -11.63 1.54
C SER A 285 2.73 -10.53 1.09
N THR A 286 1.43 -10.84 1.00
CA THR A 286 0.37 -9.87 0.75
C THR A 286 -0.34 -9.59 2.07
N VAL A 287 -0.37 -8.33 2.49
CA VAL A 287 -1.00 -7.88 3.74
C VAL A 287 -2.17 -6.97 3.44
N VAL A 288 -3.30 -7.20 4.10
CA VAL A 288 -4.47 -6.32 4.12
C VAL A 288 -4.55 -5.67 5.50
N ALA A 289 -4.64 -4.34 5.53
CA ALA A 289 -4.66 -3.53 6.76
C ALA A 289 -5.62 -2.34 6.62
N PRO A 290 -5.97 -1.63 7.72
CA PRO A 290 -6.81 -0.44 7.66
C PRO A 290 -6.21 0.73 6.84
N ASN A 291 -4.88 0.81 6.75
CA ASN A 291 -4.16 1.80 5.96
C ASN A 291 -2.97 1.16 5.23
N CYS A 292 -2.55 1.77 4.13
CA CYS A 292 -1.58 1.19 3.22
C CYS A 292 -0.14 1.29 3.75
N ILE A 293 0.18 2.32 4.52
CA ILE A 293 1.48 2.45 5.18
C ILE A 293 1.77 1.27 6.10
N THR A 294 0.75 0.78 6.85
CA THR A 294 0.86 -0.40 7.71
C THR A 294 0.97 -1.68 6.88
N ALA A 295 0.16 -1.80 5.82
CA ALA A 295 0.20 -2.98 4.94
C ALA A 295 1.58 -3.15 4.29
N ASP A 296 2.18 -2.06 3.77
CA ASP A 296 3.48 -2.05 3.09
C ASP A 296 4.62 -2.43 4.06
N ALA A 297 4.69 -1.78 5.22
CA ALA A 297 5.68 -2.08 6.24
C ALA A 297 5.58 -3.53 6.76
N LEU A 298 4.37 -4.03 7.03
CA LEU A 298 4.16 -5.40 7.51
C LEU A 298 4.43 -6.44 6.42
N ALA A 299 4.09 -6.16 5.16
CA ALA A 299 4.38 -7.07 4.06
C ALA A 299 5.88 -7.36 3.97
N THR A 300 6.72 -6.32 4.08
CA THR A 300 8.18 -6.45 4.13
C THR A 300 8.65 -7.16 5.41
N SER A 301 8.11 -6.79 6.56
CA SER A 301 8.47 -7.40 7.86
C SER A 301 8.22 -8.91 7.87
N PHE A 302 7.11 -9.36 7.30
CA PHE A 302 6.74 -10.77 7.32
C PHE A 302 7.67 -11.64 6.46
N MET A 303 8.26 -11.05 5.41
CA MET A 303 9.32 -11.72 4.64
C MET A 303 10.57 -12.01 5.49
N VAL A 304 10.85 -11.17 6.50
CA VAL A 304 11.97 -11.34 7.45
C VAL A 304 11.57 -12.23 8.62
N LEU A 305 10.31 -12.21 9.05
CA LEU A 305 9.83 -13.00 10.19
C LEU A 305 9.60 -14.49 9.86
N GLY A 306 9.20 -14.78 8.62
CA GLY A 306 8.67 -16.08 8.21
C GLY A 306 7.22 -16.29 8.69
N SER A 307 6.55 -17.28 8.09
CA SER A 307 5.11 -17.48 8.23
C SER A 307 4.65 -17.70 9.67
N GLN A 308 5.39 -18.47 10.46
CA GLN A 308 4.99 -18.79 11.82
C GLN A 308 4.95 -17.57 12.77
N ARG A 309 5.98 -16.68 12.69
CA ARG A 309 6.00 -15.46 13.51
C ARG A 309 5.00 -14.43 13.01
N ALA A 310 4.86 -14.31 11.68
CA ALA A 310 3.87 -13.45 11.05
C ALA A 310 2.44 -13.81 11.48
N LEU A 311 2.06 -15.10 11.47
CA LEU A 311 0.73 -15.54 11.91
C LEU A 311 0.42 -15.16 13.36
N ARG A 312 1.38 -15.20 14.29
CA ARG A 312 1.16 -14.77 15.67
C ARG A 312 0.80 -13.29 15.78
N ILE A 313 1.41 -12.43 14.96
CA ILE A 313 1.05 -11.00 14.90
C ILE A 313 -0.38 -10.84 14.36
N LEU A 314 -0.73 -11.57 13.30
CA LEU A 314 -2.05 -11.53 12.67
C LEU A 314 -3.17 -12.10 13.56
N GLU A 315 -2.85 -13.03 14.47
CA GLU A 315 -3.78 -13.55 15.47
C GLU A 315 -4.04 -12.55 16.59
N ALA A 316 -3.04 -11.73 16.93
CA ALA A 316 -3.16 -10.71 17.97
C ALA A 316 -3.92 -9.46 17.52
N ASP A 317 -3.97 -9.16 16.21
CA ASP A 317 -4.65 -7.99 15.65
C ASP A 317 -5.69 -8.40 14.60
N SER A 318 -6.97 -8.31 14.98
CA SER A 318 -8.09 -8.66 14.11
C SER A 318 -8.33 -7.69 12.95
N THR A 319 -7.65 -6.56 12.90
CA THR A 319 -7.74 -5.62 11.76
C THR A 319 -6.85 -6.04 10.60
N LEU A 320 -5.86 -6.89 10.87
CA LEU A 320 -4.88 -7.36 9.89
C LEU A 320 -5.31 -8.70 9.26
N MET A 321 -5.03 -8.85 7.97
CA MET A 321 -5.15 -10.11 7.24
C MET A 321 -3.94 -10.31 6.35
N ALA A 322 -3.56 -11.56 6.07
CA ALA A 322 -2.47 -11.84 5.14
C ALA A 322 -2.70 -13.10 4.31
N TYR A 323 -2.07 -13.07 3.13
CA TYR A 323 -1.96 -14.15 2.16
C TYR A 323 -0.47 -14.38 1.90
N PHE A 324 0.06 -15.53 2.30
CA PHE A 324 1.44 -15.88 2.07
C PHE A 324 1.55 -16.97 1.01
N ILE A 325 2.50 -16.81 0.09
CA ILE A 325 2.97 -17.89 -0.76
C ILE A 325 4.31 -18.33 -0.19
N CYS A 326 4.39 -19.59 0.23
CA CYS A 326 5.55 -20.14 0.93
C CYS A 326 6.19 -21.27 0.15
N SER A 327 7.52 -21.39 0.23
CA SER A 327 8.27 -22.53 -0.28
C SER A 327 8.10 -23.73 0.62
N PHE A 328 8.23 -24.92 0.04
CA PHE A 328 8.41 -26.16 0.79
C PHE A 328 9.91 -26.53 0.87
N PRO A 329 10.37 -27.05 2.00
CA PRO A 329 11.65 -27.70 2.04
C PRO A 329 11.70 -28.84 1.00
N ASP A 330 12.79 -28.91 0.24
CA ASP A 330 13.09 -29.99 -0.71
C ASP A 330 12.07 -30.16 -1.88
N SER A 331 11.34 -29.09 -2.25
CA SER A 331 10.35 -29.14 -3.33
C SER A 331 10.33 -27.83 -4.13
N ASP A 332 10.20 -27.94 -5.44
CA ASP A 332 9.93 -26.81 -6.34
C ASP A 332 8.47 -26.30 -6.24
N SER A 333 7.65 -26.94 -5.42
CA SER A 333 6.27 -26.53 -5.20
C SER A 333 6.17 -25.48 -4.10
N TYR A 334 5.06 -24.71 -4.12
CA TYR A 334 4.74 -23.74 -3.08
C TYR A 334 3.33 -23.97 -2.52
N GLN A 335 3.14 -23.55 -1.28
CA GLN A 335 1.84 -23.58 -0.61
C GLN A 335 1.33 -22.16 -0.33
N VAL A 336 0.01 -22.05 -0.21
CA VAL A 336 -0.63 -20.82 0.24
C VAL A 336 -1.05 -20.96 1.69
N ILE A 337 -0.65 -19.99 2.50
CA ILE A 337 -1.05 -19.86 3.89
C ILE A 337 -1.88 -18.58 4.05
N TYR A 338 -3.07 -18.72 4.60
CA TYR A 338 -3.97 -17.61 4.88
C TYR A 338 -4.01 -17.32 6.38
N SER A 339 -4.06 -16.04 6.77
CA SER A 339 -4.51 -15.69 8.10
C SER A 339 -5.97 -16.19 8.31
N PRO A 340 -6.38 -16.56 9.53
CA PRO A 340 -7.71 -17.14 9.79
C PRO A 340 -8.86 -16.26 9.28
N LYS A 341 -8.76 -14.94 9.47
CA LYS A 341 -9.77 -13.98 9.03
C LYS A 341 -9.87 -13.90 7.51
N LEU A 342 -8.73 -13.86 6.79
CA LEU A 342 -8.71 -13.85 5.33
C LEU A 342 -9.31 -15.13 4.76
N LYS A 343 -8.96 -16.28 5.32
CA LYS A 343 -9.52 -17.57 4.91
C LYS A 343 -11.05 -17.60 4.98
N ASN A 344 -11.61 -17.06 6.07
CA ASN A 344 -13.06 -16.97 6.26
C ASN A 344 -13.71 -16.01 5.26
N MET A 345 -13.08 -14.87 4.99
CA MET A 345 -13.56 -13.89 4.00
C MET A 345 -13.60 -14.50 2.60
N LEU A 346 -12.53 -15.13 2.14
CA LEU A 346 -12.46 -15.76 0.81
C LEU A 346 -13.46 -16.91 0.67
N ALA A 347 -13.69 -17.70 1.73
CA ALA A 347 -14.68 -18.75 1.74
C ALA A 347 -16.12 -18.22 1.61
N SER A 348 -16.42 -17.07 2.18
CA SER A 348 -17.73 -16.41 2.04
C SER A 348 -17.95 -15.83 0.64
N GLN A 349 -16.92 -15.22 0.05
CA GLN A 349 -16.98 -14.69 -1.32
C GLN A 349 -17.23 -15.79 -2.38
N LYS A 350 -16.62 -16.97 -2.22
CA LYS A 350 -16.85 -18.13 -3.11
C LYS A 350 -18.27 -18.70 -3.03
N LYS A 351 -19.02 -18.44 -1.95
CA LYS A 351 -20.43 -18.89 -1.82
C LYS A 351 -21.42 -17.87 -2.39
N SER A 352 -20.99 -16.65 -2.62
CA SER A 352 -21.84 -15.53 -3.09
C SER A 352 -21.76 -15.29 -4.61
N ASN A 353 -20.82 -15.96 -5.28
CA ASN A 353 -20.66 -16.00 -6.73
C ASN A 353 -21.20 -17.33 -7.29
#